data_8ae9bd0d5609997400b13c7ed9935fdd
#
_entry.id   8ae9bd0d5609997400b13c7ed9935fdd
#
_cell.length_a   1.000
_cell.length_b   1.000
_cell.length_c   1.000
_cell.angle_alpha   90.00
_cell.angle_beta   90.00
_cell.angle_gamma   90.00
#
_symmetry.space_group_name_H-M   'P 1'
#
loop_
_entity.id
_entity.type
_entity.pdbx_description
1 polymer ?
#
loop_
_entity_poly.entity_id
_entity_poly.type
_entity_poly.pdbx_seq_one_letter_code
_entity_poly.pdbx_strand_id
1 'polypeptide(L)'
;MNPFKTLLLSSSLLLGLAIPSCVIVQSNERKTIQQGSHRLMSPTLGGKLFTSAWMQRSAEYKALCQQAYNIATERLLAATSDPRNKGKRWAIVTDIDETIVDNSANSVHQALKGEDYSQSSWDHWCDLGEAKALSGAVAFFRLADSLGVSIYYISNRDEVNKPGTKRNLIALGFPQVDEEHFMFRDASRQSDKTKRRNEVLRTHEILMLLGDNLGDFDHFFDVRDEAKRDEGVKLFAEEFGRRFIILPNPNYGTWEPAMNGGYPSLNDKDQKLRTILRSHK
;
A
#
# COMPACT_ATOMS: atom_id res chain seq x y z
N MET A 1 51.53 51.60 -4.07
CA MET A 1 52.72 52.24 -3.45
C MET A 1 53.25 51.26 -2.41
N ASN A 2 54.42 50.67 -2.74
CA ASN A 2 55.33 50.05 -1.79
C ASN A 2 55.99 51.16 -0.93
N PRO A 3 56.63 50.91 0.24
CA PRO A 3 57.76 49.98 0.37
C PRO A 3 58.04 49.41 1.79
N PHE A 4 58.76 48.33 1.75
CA PHE A 4 60.09 48.10 2.38
C PHE A 4 60.26 47.73 3.87
N LYS A 5 60.87 46.52 4.03
CA LYS A 5 62.08 46.12 4.78
C LYS A 5 62.04 46.21 6.32
N THR A 6 62.47 45.22 7.03
CA THR A 6 63.93 44.88 7.24
C THR A 6 64.04 43.55 8.01
N LEU A 7 65.05 42.84 7.60
CA LEU A 7 65.67 41.62 8.14
C LEU A 7 66.44 41.93 9.45
N LEU A 8 66.45 41.03 10.43
CA LEU A 8 67.53 40.88 11.38
C LEU A 8 67.70 39.43 11.86
N LEU A 9 68.86 38.88 11.59
CA LEU A 9 69.43 37.64 12.14
C LEU A 9 69.94 37.87 13.56
N SER A 10 69.86 36.87 14.44
CA SER A 10 70.91 36.53 15.43
C SER A 10 70.66 35.15 16.03
N SER A 11 71.52 34.22 15.69
CA SER A 11 72.48 33.45 16.51
C SER A 11 71.94 32.62 17.68
N SER A 12 71.96 31.30 17.47
CA SER A 12 72.60 30.22 18.29
C SER A 12 72.50 30.27 19.81
N LEU A 13 71.81 29.23 20.37
CA LEU A 13 72.41 28.51 21.51
C LEU A 13 71.85 27.06 21.54
N LEU A 14 72.76 26.10 21.34
CA LEU A 14 72.51 24.68 21.56
C LEU A 14 72.47 24.41 23.06
N LEU A 15 71.36 23.93 23.59
CA LEU A 15 71.35 23.28 24.89
C LEU A 15 70.74 21.89 24.70
N GLY A 16 71.55 20.88 24.85
CA GLY A 16 71.19 19.48 24.79
C GLY A 16 70.37 19.13 26.05
N LEU A 17 69.14 18.65 25.78
CA LEU A 17 68.33 18.01 26.79
C LEU A 17 68.08 16.55 26.37
N ALA A 18 68.56 15.64 27.20
CA ALA A 18 68.33 14.22 27.08
C ALA A 18 66.84 13.92 27.17
N ILE A 19 66.30 13.33 26.13
CA ILE A 19 64.92 12.87 26.08
C ILE A 19 64.89 11.42 26.59
N PRO A 20 64.21 11.08 27.66
CA PRO A 20 63.99 9.69 28.03
C PRO A 20 63.15 9.01 26.93
N SER A 21 63.60 7.94 26.34
CA SER A 21 62.90 7.07 25.44
C SER A 21 61.74 6.44 26.16
N CYS A 22 60.56 7.02 26.01
CA CYS A 22 59.28 6.29 26.31
C CYS A 22 59.12 5.22 25.25
N VAL A 23 59.32 3.96 25.65
CA VAL A 23 58.88 2.80 24.89
C VAL A 23 57.35 2.82 24.88
N ILE A 24 56.77 3.26 23.77
CA ILE A 24 55.35 3.10 23.52
C ILE A 24 55.15 1.62 23.23
N VAL A 25 54.72 0.87 24.23
CA VAL A 25 54.10 -0.44 24.02
C VAL A 25 52.82 -0.20 23.26
N GLN A 26 52.85 -0.33 21.94
CA GLN A 26 51.61 -0.46 21.16
C GLN A 26 50.96 -1.76 21.58
N SER A 27 49.98 -1.66 22.48
CA SER A 27 49.01 -2.71 22.67
C SER A 27 48.24 -2.82 21.34
N ASN A 28 48.55 -3.89 20.58
CA ASN A 28 47.69 -4.32 19.50
C ASN A 28 46.35 -4.78 20.11
N GLU A 29 45.51 -3.84 20.52
CA GLU A 29 44.12 -4.10 20.63
C GLU A 29 43.62 -4.43 19.19
N ARG A 30 43.61 -5.70 18.86
CA ARG A 30 42.76 -6.21 17.81
C ARG A 30 41.38 -5.71 18.15
N LYS A 31 40.94 -4.59 17.57
CA LYS A 31 39.51 -4.28 17.44
C LYS A 31 38.93 -5.48 16.71
N THR A 32 38.43 -6.43 17.48
CA THR A 32 37.48 -7.39 16.99
C THR A 32 36.37 -6.51 16.45
N ILE A 33 36.33 -6.32 15.13
CA ILE A 33 35.17 -5.84 14.44
C ILE A 33 34.14 -6.89 14.81
N GLN A 34 33.35 -6.61 15.83
CA GLN A 34 32.10 -7.31 16.01
C GLN A 34 31.39 -7.12 14.66
N GLN A 35 31.53 -8.15 13.81
CA GLN A 35 30.58 -8.35 12.74
C GLN A 35 29.22 -8.34 13.45
N GLY A 36 28.62 -7.13 13.48
CA GLY A 36 27.25 -6.99 13.91
C GLY A 36 26.54 -8.07 13.14
N SER A 37 26.00 -9.05 13.85
CA SER A 37 25.08 -9.98 13.26
C SER A 37 24.06 -9.11 12.54
N HIS A 38 24.16 -8.98 11.22
CA HIS A 38 23.09 -8.48 10.40
C HIS A 38 21.94 -9.45 10.72
N ARG A 39 21.16 -9.08 11.72
CA ARG A 39 19.93 -9.77 12.05
C ARG A 39 19.17 -9.74 10.74
N LEU A 40 19.19 -10.88 10.02
CA LEU A 40 18.48 -10.99 8.75
C LEU A 40 17.06 -10.55 9.05
N MET A 41 16.71 -9.36 8.57
CA MET A 41 15.37 -8.86 8.72
C MET A 41 14.46 -9.89 8.06
N SER A 42 13.32 -10.18 8.66
CA SER A 42 12.29 -11.02 8.05
C SER A 42 12.11 -10.64 6.57
N PRO A 43 12.28 -11.56 5.61
CA PRO A 43 12.03 -11.27 4.20
C PRO A 43 10.63 -10.72 3.94
N THR A 44 9.62 -11.20 4.68
CA THR A 44 8.25 -10.69 4.61
C THR A 44 8.19 -9.22 5.00
N LEU A 45 8.77 -8.86 6.15
CA LEU A 45 8.76 -7.47 6.61
C LEU A 45 9.64 -6.56 5.74
N GLY A 46 10.79 -7.05 5.30
CA GLY A 46 11.64 -6.36 4.33
C GLY A 46 10.92 -6.12 3.00
N GLY A 47 10.17 -7.11 2.54
CA GLY A 47 9.29 -7.02 1.38
C GLY A 47 8.25 -5.90 1.56
N LYS A 48 7.55 -5.87 2.69
CA LYS A 48 6.54 -4.82 3.00
C LYS A 48 7.15 -3.42 3.05
N LEU A 49 8.35 -3.26 3.60
CA LEU A 49 9.05 -1.98 3.56
C LEU A 49 9.39 -1.56 2.12
N PHE A 50 9.89 -2.49 1.30
CA PHE A 50 10.29 -2.18 -0.06
C PHE A 50 9.07 -1.87 -0.95
N THR A 51 8.00 -2.65 -0.84
CA THR A 51 6.75 -2.41 -1.58
C THR A 51 6.07 -1.12 -1.12
N SER A 52 6.08 -0.80 0.18
CA SER A 52 5.60 0.49 0.69
C SER A 52 6.43 1.66 0.15
N ALA A 53 7.76 1.51 0.05
CA ALA A 53 8.61 2.53 -0.56
C ALA A 53 8.25 2.75 -2.03
N TRP A 54 7.97 1.68 -2.78
CA TRP A 54 7.51 1.77 -4.17
C TRP A 54 6.15 2.48 -4.26
N MET A 55 5.17 2.12 -3.43
CA MET A 55 3.86 2.77 -3.38
C MET A 55 3.97 4.26 -3.07
N GLN A 56 4.75 4.63 -2.06
CA GLN A 56 4.85 6.03 -1.60
C GLN A 56 5.71 6.91 -2.51
N ARG A 57 6.74 6.35 -3.16
CA ARG A 57 7.82 7.13 -3.77
C ARG A 57 7.92 6.99 -5.28
N SER A 58 7.47 5.87 -5.89
CA SER A 58 7.64 5.70 -7.33
C SER A 58 6.60 6.49 -8.13
N ALA A 59 7.03 7.00 -9.27
CA ALA A 59 6.14 7.59 -10.27
C ALA A 59 5.32 6.50 -10.99
N GLU A 60 5.90 5.31 -11.14
CA GLU A 60 5.29 4.17 -11.81
C GLU A 60 4.03 3.69 -11.09
N TYR A 61 4.06 3.62 -9.75
CA TYR A 61 2.86 3.29 -8.97
C TYR A 61 1.74 4.31 -9.20
N LYS A 62 2.08 5.61 -9.13
CA LYS A 62 1.12 6.68 -9.38
C LYS A 62 0.56 6.63 -10.80
N ALA A 63 1.41 6.31 -11.79
CA ALA A 63 1.00 6.17 -13.18
C ALA A 63 0.05 4.97 -13.38
N LEU A 64 0.29 3.84 -12.72
CA LEU A 64 -0.61 2.68 -12.76
C LEU A 64 -1.97 3.00 -12.15
N CYS A 65 -2.01 3.67 -10.99
CA CYS A 65 -3.26 4.13 -10.39
C CYS A 65 -3.99 5.11 -11.32
N GLN A 66 -3.29 6.08 -11.87
CA GLN A 66 -3.88 7.04 -12.82
C GLN A 66 -4.43 6.35 -14.07
N GLN A 67 -3.71 5.36 -14.62
CA GLN A 67 -4.16 4.57 -15.76
C GLN A 67 -5.48 3.82 -15.44
N ALA A 68 -5.58 3.20 -14.27
CA ALA A 68 -6.81 2.53 -13.84
C ALA A 68 -7.99 3.50 -13.80
N TYR A 69 -7.80 4.68 -13.20
CA TYR A 69 -8.85 5.71 -13.16
C TYR A 69 -9.16 6.35 -14.50
N ASN A 70 -8.19 6.46 -15.41
CA ASN A 70 -8.45 6.91 -16.80
C ASN A 70 -9.35 5.91 -17.52
N ILE A 71 -9.06 4.61 -17.42
CA ILE A 71 -9.90 3.55 -17.99
C ILE A 71 -11.32 3.60 -17.39
N ALA A 72 -11.42 3.73 -16.05
CA ALA A 72 -12.71 3.87 -15.37
C ALA A 72 -13.48 5.09 -15.89
N THR A 73 -12.81 6.23 -16.09
CA THR A 73 -13.41 7.46 -16.64
C THR A 73 -13.96 7.25 -18.04
N GLU A 74 -13.20 6.62 -18.93
CA GLU A 74 -13.66 6.32 -20.28
C GLU A 74 -14.92 5.44 -20.29
N ARG A 75 -14.95 4.41 -19.42
CA ARG A 75 -16.12 3.52 -19.27
C ARG A 75 -17.33 4.25 -18.70
N LEU A 76 -17.12 5.09 -17.70
CA LEU A 76 -18.16 5.91 -17.09
C LEU A 76 -18.80 6.83 -18.13
N LEU A 77 -17.98 7.61 -18.85
CA LEU A 77 -18.45 8.54 -19.87
C LEU A 77 -19.19 7.81 -21.02
N ALA A 78 -18.66 6.68 -21.49
CA ALA A 78 -19.31 5.88 -22.51
C ALA A 78 -20.69 5.37 -22.07
N ALA A 79 -20.81 4.92 -20.81
CA ALA A 79 -22.07 4.41 -20.30
C ALA A 79 -23.11 5.52 -20.08
N THR A 80 -22.70 6.66 -19.51
CA THR A 80 -23.62 7.75 -19.17
C THR A 80 -24.04 8.58 -20.38
N SER A 81 -23.24 8.62 -21.46
CA SER A 81 -23.57 9.32 -22.70
C SER A 81 -24.41 8.48 -23.69
N ASP A 82 -24.52 7.15 -23.48
CA ASP A 82 -25.29 6.28 -24.37
C ASP A 82 -26.80 6.49 -24.19
N PRO A 83 -27.54 6.92 -25.21
CA PRO A 83 -28.99 7.12 -25.11
C PRO A 83 -29.78 5.87 -24.72
N ARG A 84 -29.25 4.66 -25.00
CA ARG A 84 -29.85 3.38 -24.64
C ARG A 84 -29.87 3.15 -23.12
N ASN A 85 -29.02 3.86 -22.40
CA ASN A 85 -28.88 3.80 -20.96
C ASN A 85 -29.70 4.86 -20.22
N LYS A 86 -30.51 5.65 -20.95
CA LYS A 86 -31.35 6.69 -20.35
C LYS A 86 -32.33 6.10 -19.33
N GLY A 87 -32.31 6.66 -18.13
CA GLY A 87 -33.17 6.22 -17.02
C GLY A 87 -32.62 5.07 -16.19
N LYS A 88 -31.46 4.51 -16.52
CA LYS A 88 -30.79 3.53 -15.67
C LYS A 88 -30.24 4.22 -14.42
N ARG A 89 -30.41 3.54 -13.29
CA ARG A 89 -29.81 3.95 -12.02
C ARG A 89 -28.45 3.26 -11.88
N TRP A 90 -27.40 3.96 -12.30
CA TRP A 90 -26.05 3.44 -12.25
C TRP A 90 -25.45 3.55 -10.85
N ALA A 91 -24.72 2.51 -10.45
CA ALA A 91 -23.83 2.56 -9.31
C ALA A 91 -22.40 2.16 -9.68
N ILE A 92 -21.45 2.75 -9.00
CA ILE A 92 -20.07 2.31 -8.91
C ILE A 92 -19.89 1.72 -7.51
N VAL A 93 -19.33 0.51 -7.44
CA VAL A 93 -18.91 -0.09 -6.18
C VAL A 93 -17.40 -0.04 -6.09
N THR A 94 -16.88 0.46 -5.00
CA THR A 94 -15.44 0.57 -4.78
C THR A 94 -15.05 -0.03 -3.42
N ASP A 95 -13.91 -0.72 -3.38
CA ASP A 95 -13.20 -0.90 -2.13
C ASP A 95 -12.56 0.42 -1.68
N ILE A 96 -12.00 0.44 -0.47
CA ILE A 96 -11.36 1.62 0.12
C ILE A 96 -9.84 1.46 0.14
N ASP A 97 -9.35 0.37 0.76
CA ASP A 97 -7.95 0.14 1.09
C ASP A 97 -7.14 -0.19 -0.16
N GLU A 98 -6.05 0.51 -0.42
CA GLU A 98 -5.20 0.39 -1.61
C GLU A 98 -5.97 0.50 -2.95
N THR A 99 -7.24 0.89 -2.85
CA THR A 99 -8.10 1.18 -4.00
C THR A 99 -8.30 2.68 -4.17
N ILE A 100 -8.77 3.37 -3.14
CA ILE A 100 -8.98 4.83 -3.17
C ILE A 100 -8.04 5.58 -2.22
N VAL A 101 -7.53 4.91 -1.18
CA VAL A 101 -6.54 5.47 -0.23
C VAL A 101 -5.35 4.52 -0.05
N ASP A 102 -4.18 5.12 0.26
CA ASP A 102 -2.89 4.47 0.49
C ASP A 102 -2.68 4.26 2.00
N ASN A 103 -2.66 3.01 2.44
CA ASN A 103 -2.40 2.62 3.83
C ASN A 103 -0.97 2.10 4.05
N SER A 104 -0.09 2.24 3.07
CA SER A 104 1.29 1.75 3.17
C SER A 104 2.05 2.30 4.38
N ALA A 105 1.64 3.46 4.92
CA ALA A 105 2.20 4.02 6.15
C ALA A 105 1.99 3.10 7.36
N ASN A 106 0.83 2.44 7.48
CA ASN A 106 0.60 1.44 8.53
C ASN A 106 1.46 0.18 8.31
N SER A 107 1.62 -0.27 7.07
CA SER A 107 2.50 -1.40 6.75
C SER A 107 3.96 -1.11 7.14
N VAL A 108 4.45 0.11 6.89
CA VAL A 108 5.78 0.55 7.34
C VAL A 108 5.88 0.55 8.86
N HIS A 109 4.88 1.14 9.54
CA HIS A 109 4.87 1.21 10.99
C HIS A 109 4.96 -0.18 11.65
N GLN A 110 4.17 -1.13 11.18
CA GLN A 110 4.18 -2.50 11.68
C GLN A 110 5.50 -3.23 11.36
N ALA A 111 5.98 -3.14 10.13
CA ALA A 111 7.22 -3.79 9.72
C ALA A 111 8.43 -3.29 10.54
N LEU A 112 8.49 -1.98 10.84
CA LEU A 112 9.55 -1.41 11.70
C LEU A 112 9.44 -1.86 13.17
N LYS A 113 8.25 -2.24 13.64
CA LYS A 113 8.05 -2.87 14.95
C LYS A 113 8.38 -4.36 14.96
N GLY A 114 8.65 -4.97 13.80
CA GLY A 114 8.84 -6.41 13.68
C GLY A 114 7.54 -7.21 13.63
N GLU A 115 6.43 -6.55 13.31
CA GLU A 115 5.08 -7.14 13.21
C GLU A 115 4.61 -7.17 11.76
N ASP A 116 3.87 -8.24 11.39
CA ASP A 116 3.27 -8.33 10.06
C ASP A 116 1.90 -7.62 10.01
N TYR A 117 1.02 -7.97 10.94
CA TYR A 117 -0.30 -7.36 11.10
C TYR A 117 -0.72 -7.35 12.58
N SER A 118 -1.37 -6.26 12.98
CA SER A 118 -2.00 -6.13 14.28
C SER A 118 -3.32 -5.38 14.13
N GLN A 119 -4.42 -5.98 14.59
CA GLN A 119 -5.75 -5.35 14.53
C GLN A 119 -5.79 -4.02 15.28
N SER A 120 -5.18 -3.95 16.45
CA SER A 120 -5.15 -2.70 17.24
C SER A 120 -4.38 -1.57 16.54
N SER A 121 -3.27 -1.90 15.86
CA SER A 121 -2.52 -0.93 15.04
C SER A 121 -3.34 -0.48 13.83
N TRP A 122 -4.07 -1.39 13.21
CA TRP A 122 -4.97 -1.08 12.10
C TRP A 122 -6.11 -0.16 12.53
N ASP A 123 -6.77 -0.48 13.64
CA ASP A 123 -7.86 0.34 14.17
C ASP A 123 -7.39 1.75 14.53
N HIS A 124 -6.20 1.85 15.13
CA HIS A 124 -5.58 3.15 15.41
C HIS A 124 -5.28 3.93 14.13
N TRP A 125 -4.71 3.29 13.11
CA TRP A 125 -4.45 3.91 11.81
C TRP A 125 -5.72 4.44 11.15
N CYS A 126 -6.78 3.64 11.15
CA CYS A 126 -8.08 4.06 10.62
C CYS A 126 -8.66 5.25 11.39
N ASP A 127 -8.48 5.29 12.71
CA ASP A 127 -8.97 6.41 13.53
C ASP A 127 -8.18 7.69 13.32
N LEU A 128 -6.89 7.64 13.04
CA LEU A 128 -6.10 8.82 12.66
C LEU A 128 -6.68 9.52 11.43
N GLY A 129 -7.19 8.77 10.47
CA GLY A 129 -7.79 9.35 9.26
C GLY A 129 -6.77 10.07 8.36
N GLU A 130 -5.53 9.60 8.31
CA GLU A 130 -4.40 10.26 7.63
C GLU A 130 -4.00 9.60 6.31
N ALA A 131 -4.73 8.57 5.86
CA ALA A 131 -4.47 7.92 4.59
C ALA A 131 -4.61 8.92 3.43
N LYS A 132 -3.69 8.86 2.46
CA LYS A 132 -3.69 9.74 1.29
C LYS A 132 -4.49 9.13 0.16
N ALA A 133 -5.16 9.96 -0.64
CA ALA A 133 -5.84 9.49 -1.84
C ALA A 133 -4.86 8.95 -2.88
N LEU A 134 -5.23 7.87 -3.57
CA LEU A 134 -4.52 7.38 -4.74
C LEU A 134 -4.65 8.34 -5.91
N SER A 135 -3.63 8.33 -6.78
CA SER A 135 -3.59 9.18 -7.98
C SER A 135 -4.80 8.91 -8.89
N GLY A 136 -5.56 9.94 -9.20
CA GLY A 136 -6.76 9.87 -10.04
C GLY A 136 -8.06 9.59 -9.29
N ALA A 137 -8.03 9.03 -8.08
CA ALA A 137 -9.22 8.58 -7.37
C ALA A 137 -10.24 9.70 -7.13
N VAL A 138 -9.86 10.76 -6.45
CA VAL A 138 -10.79 11.86 -6.09
C VAL A 138 -11.43 12.48 -7.33
N ALA A 139 -10.64 12.72 -8.38
CA ALA A 139 -11.14 13.31 -9.62
C ALA A 139 -12.19 12.42 -10.29
N PHE A 140 -11.93 11.10 -10.36
CA PHE A 140 -12.85 10.13 -10.92
C PHE A 140 -14.18 10.07 -10.16
N PHE A 141 -14.15 9.96 -8.83
CA PHE A 141 -15.37 9.84 -8.04
C PHE A 141 -16.19 11.14 -8.03
N ARG A 142 -15.55 12.30 -8.05
CA ARG A 142 -16.26 13.59 -8.23
C ARG A 142 -16.92 13.70 -9.60
N LEU A 143 -16.28 13.21 -10.64
CA LEU A 143 -16.89 13.14 -11.96
C LEU A 143 -18.10 12.21 -11.95
N ALA A 144 -18.01 11.02 -11.36
CA ALA A 144 -19.10 10.07 -11.25
C ALA A 144 -20.32 10.69 -10.52
N ASP A 145 -20.06 11.35 -9.40
CA ASP A 145 -21.09 12.08 -8.64
C ASP A 145 -21.74 13.19 -9.46
N SER A 146 -20.96 13.99 -10.19
CA SER A 146 -21.49 15.05 -11.05
C SER A 146 -22.36 14.54 -12.21
N LEU A 147 -22.18 13.28 -12.59
CA LEU A 147 -22.99 12.58 -13.61
C LEU A 147 -24.21 11.86 -13.01
N GLY A 148 -24.44 12.00 -11.70
CA GLY A 148 -25.56 11.38 -11.00
C GLY A 148 -25.43 9.87 -10.79
N VAL A 149 -24.21 9.34 -10.77
CA VAL A 149 -23.92 7.93 -10.49
C VAL A 149 -23.74 7.73 -8.99
N SER A 150 -24.44 6.75 -8.42
CA SER A 150 -24.31 6.39 -7.00
C SER A 150 -22.97 5.70 -6.74
N ILE A 151 -22.33 6.01 -5.60
CA ILE A 151 -21.02 5.47 -5.24
C ILE A 151 -21.13 4.72 -3.93
N TYR A 152 -20.92 3.40 -3.97
CA TYR A 152 -20.96 2.54 -2.78
C TYR A 152 -19.54 2.13 -2.37
N TYR A 153 -19.18 2.48 -1.14
CA TYR A 153 -17.90 2.13 -0.52
C TYR A 153 -18.06 0.82 0.25
N ILE A 154 -17.68 -0.30 -0.36
CA ILE A 154 -17.81 -1.64 0.23
C ILE A 154 -16.43 -2.12 0.71
N SER A 155 -16.15 -1.97 2.00
CA SER A 155 -14.86 -2.29 2.59
C SER A 155 -14.92 -3.43 3.59
N ASN A 156 -13.80 -4.15 3.73
CA ASN A 156 -13.60 -5.14 4.77
C ASN A 156 -13.02 -4.55 6.07
N ARG A 157 -13.05 -3.24 6.24
CA ARG A 157 -12.87 -2.58 7.53
C ARG A 157 -14.02 -2.98 8.46
N ASP A 158 -13.74 -3.08 9.75
CA ASP A 158 -14.76 -3.31 10.78
C ASP A 158 -15.57 -2.03 11.06
N GLU A 159 -16.78 -2.17 11.58
CA GLU A 159 -17.66 -1.02 11.88
C GLU A 159 -17.00 0.01 12.83
N VAL A 160 -16.12 -0.43 13.74
CA VAL A 160 -15.36 0.48 14.61
C VAL A 160 -14.49 1.47 13.84
N ASN A 161 -14.07 1.12 12.63
CA ASN A 161 -13.23 1.97 11.79
C ASN A 161 -14.04 2.99 10.96
N LYS A 162 -15.37 2.86 10.91
CA LYS A 162 -16.23 3.70 10.06
C LYS A 162 -16.09 5.20 10.33
N PRO A 163 -16.11 5.68 11.61
CA PRO A 163 -16.01 7.11 11.88
C PRO A 163 -14.71 7.74 11.37
N GLY A 164 -13.57 7.11 11.65
CA GLY A 164 -12.26 7.60 11.16
C GLY A 164 -12.15 7.57 9.65
N THR A 165 -12.67 6.49 9.02
CA THR A 165 -12.73 6.38 7.57
C THR A 165 -13.54 7.51 6.94
N LYS A 166 -14.73 7.81 7.47
CA LYS A 166 -15.57 8.91 6.97
C LYS A 166 -14.87 10.25 7.09
N ARG A 167 -14.26 10.54 8.26
CA ARG A 167 -13.47 11.78 8.43
C ARG A 167 -12.39 11.90 7.37
N ASN A 168 -11.64 10.83 7.13
CA ASN A 168 -10.57 10.82 6.14
C ASN A 168 -11.09 11.07 4.71
N LEU A 169 -12.12 10.34 4.26
CA LEU A 169 -12.63 10.48 2.90
C LEU A 169 -13.29 11.84 2.67
N ILE A 170 -13.99 12.40 3.67
CA ILE A 170 -14.53 13.77 3.60
C ILE A 170 -13.38 14.78 3.46
N ALA A 171 -12.34 14.68 4.28
CA ALA A 171 -11.19 15.57 4.23
C ALA A 171 -10.45 15.51 2.87
N LEU A 172 -10.41 14.34 2.24
CA LEU A 172 -9.86 14.16 0.89
C LEU A 172 -10.79 14.66 -0.22
N GLY A 173 -12.07 14.86 0.10
CA GLY A 173 -13.08 15.39 -0.82
C GLY A 173 -13.74 14.31 -1.69
N PHE A 174 -13.84 13.08 -1.20
CA PHE A 174 -14.68 12.06 -1.82
C PHE A 174 -16.16 12.40 -1.62
N PRO A 175 -17.02 12.17 -2.63
CA PRO A 175 -18.45 12.43 -2.56
C PRO A 175 -19.22 11.28 -1.90
N GLN A 176 -20.49 11.53 -1.55
CA GLN A 176 -21.46 10.52 -1.03
C GLN A 176 -20.92 9.74 0.18
N VAL A 177 -20.20 10.42 1.07
CA VAL A 177 -19.63 9.83 2.30
C VAL A 177 -20.68 9.90 3.42
N ASP A 178 -21.73 9.09 3.33
CA ASP A 178 -22.84 9.02 4.28
C ASP A 178 -23.12 7.56 4.71
N GLU A 179 -24.16 7.30 5.49
CA GLU A 179 -24.45 5.96 6.01
C GLU A 179 -25.01 5.01 4.94
N GLU A 180 -25.75 5.53 3.96
CA GLU A 180 -26.37 4.73 2.91
C GLU A 180 -25.33 4.12 1.97
N HIS A 181 -24.28 4.87 1.70
CA HIS A 181 -23.24 4.50 0.73
C HIS A 181 -22.06 3.73 1.34
N PHE A 182 -22.03 3.56 2.68
CA PHE A 182 -20.94 2.86 3.38
C PHE A 182 -21.38 1.48 3.88
N MET A 183 -20.80 0.42 3.28
CA MET A 183 -21.06 -0.97 3.64
C MET A 183 -19.81 -1.63 4.16
N PHE A 184 -19.65 -1.63 5.49
CA PHE A 184 -18.51 -2.23 6.16
C PHE A 184 -18.78 -3.69 6.52
N ARG A 185 -17.75 -4.38 6.98
CA ARG A 185 -17.86 -5.77 7.40
C ARG A 185 -18.64 -5.84 8.72
N ASP A 186 -19.65 -6.69 8.76
CA ASP A 186 -20.46 -6.91 9.95
C ASP A 186 -19.73 -7.77 11.02
N ALA A 187 -20.39 -8.02 12.13
CA ALA A 187 -19.86 -8.80 13.25
C ALA A 187 -19.46 -10.24 12.88
N SER A 188 -19.96 -10.79 11.77
CA SER A 188 -19.54 -12.12 11.27
C SER A 188 -18.12 -12.12 10.71
N ARG A 189 -17.59 -10.95 10.43
CA ARG A 189 -16.25 -10.72 9.86
C ARG A 189 -15.99 -11.46 8.54
N GLN A 190 -17.06 -11.73 7.78
CA GLN A 190 -16.95 -12.34 6.47
C GLN A 190 -16.29 -11.36 5.50
N SER A 191 -15.24 -11.81 4.80
CA SER A 191 -14.54 -10.98 3.80
C SER A 191 -15.25 -10.95 2.45
N ASP A 192 -16.07 -11.96 2.13
CA ASP A 192 -16.87 -11.98 0.92
C ASP A 192 -17.79 -10.75 0.83
N LYS A 193 -17.68 -10.03 -0.27
CA LYS A 193 -18.46 -8.80 -0.54
C LYS A 193 -19.75 -9.05 -1.31
N THR A 194 -20.05 -10.28 -1.70
CA THR A 194 -21.20 -10.63 -2.56
C THR A 194 -22.52 -10.15 -1.99
N LYS A 195 -22.78 -10.39 -0.69
CA LYS A 195 -24.03 -9.94 -0.05
C LYS A 195 -24.20 -8.43 -0.15
N ARG A 196 -23.13 -7.67 0.11
CA ARG A 196 -23.14 -6.20 0.05
C ARG A 196 -23.30 -5.68 -1.38
N ARG A 197 -22.67 -6.31 -2.38
CA ARG A 197 -22.90 -6.00 -3.80
C ARG A 197 -24.34 -6.30 -4.23
N ASN A 198 -24.90 -7.43 -3.79
CA ASN A 198 -26.29 -7.79 -4.08
C ASN A 198 -27.29 -6.80 -3.48
N GLU A 199 -26.98 -6.16 -2.35
CA GLU A 199 -27.83 -5.10 -1.79
C GLU A 199 -27.86 -3.89 -2.73
N VAL A 200 -26.74 -3.48 -3.29
CA VAL A 200 -26.69 -2.42 -4.31
C VAL A 200 -27.50 -2.79 -5.55
N LEU A 201 -27.40 -4.05 -6.01
CA LEU A 201 -28.11 -4.55 -7.19
C LEU A 201 -29.65 -4.56 -7.03
N ARG A 202 -30.18 -4.43 -5.81
CA ARG A 202 -31.64 -4.33 -5.60
C ARG A 202 -32.22 -3.03 -6.13
N THR A 203 -31.45 -1.99 -6.21
CA THR A 203 -31.89 -0.63 -6.55
C THR A 203 -31.13 -0.01 -7.69
N HIS A 204 -29.95 -0.53 -8.04
CA HIS A 204 -29.06 0.02 -9.06
C HIS A 204 -28.52 -1.07 -9.99
N GLU A 205 -28.09 -0.66 -11.17
CA GLU A 205 -27.24 -1.46 -12.05
C GLU A 205 -25.77 -1.10 -11.75
N ILE A 206 -24.94 -2.08 -11.40
CA ILE A 206 -23.51 -1.83 -11.14
C ILE A 206 -22.80 -1.65 -12.47
N LEU A 207 -22.33 -0.45 -12.72
CA LEU A 207 -21.57 -0.10 -13.91
C LEU A 207 -20.17 -0.68 -13.88
N MET A 208 -19.48 -0.53 -12.74
CA MET A 208 -18.13 -1.06 -12.54
C MET A 208 -17.85 -1.32 -11.07
N LEU A 209 -16.87 -2.17 -10.85
CA LEU A 209 -16.29 -2.51 -9.56
C LEU A 209 -14.83 -2.05 -9.55
N LEU A 210 -14.39 -1.34 -8.50
CA LEU A 210 -13.01 -0.96 -8.31
C LEU A 210 -12.45 -1.63 -7.06
N GLY A 211 -11.25 -2.18 -7.16
CA GLY A 211 -10.60 -2.90 -6.05
C GLY A 211 -9.13 -3.17 -6.33
N ASP A 212 -8.37 -3.45 -5.29
CA ASP A 212 -6.99 -3.94 -5.37
C ASP A 212 -6.92 -5.46 -5.25
N ASN A 213 -8.03 -6.08 -4.83
CA ASN A 213 -8.13 -7.49 -4.54
C ASN A 213 -9.21 -8.15 -5.40
N LEU A 214 -8.93 -9.32 -5.96
CA LEU A 214 -9.86 -10.01 -6.86
C LEU A 214 -11.22 -10.33 -6.21
N GLY A 215 -11.28 -10.54 -4.88
CA GLY A 215 -12.54 -10.72 -4.14
C GLY A 215 -13.47 -9.48 -4.16
N ASP A 216 -12.96 -8.30 -4.55
CA ASP A 216 -13.76 -7.10 -4.75
C ASP A 216 -14.67 -7.21 -5.96
N PHE A 217 -14.32 -8.07 -6.92
CA PHE A 217 -15.02 -8.23 -8.18
C PHE A 217 -16.02 -9.37 -8.17
N ASP A 218 -15.59 -10.57 -7.76
CA ASP A 218 -16.47 -11.75 -7.78
C ASP A 218 -16.09 -12.74 -6.66
N HIS A 219 -17.11 -13.48 -6.17
CA HIS A 219 -16.97 -14.53 -5.15
C HIS A 219 -16.10 -15.70 -5.61
N PHE A 220 -15.94 -15.91 -6.91
CA PHE A 220 -15.05 -16.92 -7.48
C PHE A 220 -13.61 -16.79 -6.96
N PHE A 221 -13.22 -15.57 -6.62
CA PHE A 221 -11.90 -15.25 -6.12
C PHE A 221 -11.74 -15.38 -4.59
N ASP A 222 -12.82 -15.66 -3.85
CA ASP A 222 -12.80 -15.85 -2.40
C ASP A 222 -12.28 -17.24 -2.00
N VAL A 223 -11.20 -17.66 -2.64
CA VAL A 223 -10.53 -18.95 -2.43
C VAL A 223 -9.04 -18.77 -2.07
N ARG A 224 -8.52 -19.69 -1.26
CA ARG A 224 -7.10 -19.72 -0.87
C ARG A 224 -6.29 -20.71 -1.72
N ASP A 225 -6.48 -20.65 -3.02
CA ASP A 225 -5.88 -21.53 -4.00
C ASP A 225 -5.40 -20.68 -5.19
N GLU A 226 -4.07 -20.64 -5.39
CA GLU A 226 -3.46 -19.83 -6.45
C GLU A 226 -3.94 -20.25 -7.85
N ALA A 227 -4.01 -21.58 -8.10
CA ALA A 227 -4.39 -22.08 -9.42
C ALA A 227 -5.85 -21.73 -9.77
N LYS A 228 -6.76 -21.81 -8.79
CA LYS A 228 -8.16 -21.40 -9.00
C LYS A 228 -8.28 -19.88 -9.19
N ARG A 229 -7.48 -19.08 -8.50
CA ARG A 229 -7.45 -17.64 -8.71
C ARG A 229 -6.93 -17.29 -10.10
N ASP A 230 -5.90 -17.98 -10.58
CA ASP A 230 -5.40 -17.84 -11.96
C ASP A 230 -6.43 -18.28 -13.01
N GLU A 231 -7.18 -19.35 -12.74
CA GLU A 231 -8.30 -19.77 -13.58
C GLU A 231 -9.38 -18.68 -13.65
N GLY A 232 -9.71 -18.06 -12.51
CA GLY A 232 -10.64 -16.95 -12.45
C GLY A 232 -10.18 -15.75 -13.28
N VAL A 233 -8.90 -15.38 -13.24
CA VAL A 233 -8.36 -14.30 -14.07
C VAL A 233 -8.55 -14.61 -15.56
N LYS A 234 -8.37 -15.84 -15.99
CA LYS A 234 -8.62 -16.26 -17.39
C LYS A 234 -10.11 -16.22 -17.73
N LEU A 235 -10.97 -16.71 -16.82
CA LEU A 235 -12.42 -16.72 -17.00
C LEU A 235 -13.00 -15.32 -17.17
N PHE A 236 -12.54 -14.38 -16.35
CA PHE A 236 -13.01 -12.99 -16.35
C PHE A 236 -12.10 -12.03 -17.14
N ALA A 237 -11.22 -12.55 -18.01
CA ALA A 237 -10.21 -11.74 -18.69
C ALA A 237 -10.78 -10.52 -19.42
N GLU A 238 -11.97 -10.63 -20.03
CA GLU A 238 -12.62 -9.53 -20.75
C GLU A 238 -13.26 -8.48 -19.85
N GLU A 239 -13.45 -8.79 -18.56
CA GLU A 239 -14.03 -7.86 -17.61
C GLU A 239 -12.99 -6.87 -17.06
N PHE A 240 -11.71 -7.27 -17.03
CA PHE A 240 -10.65 -6.38 -16.57
C PHE A 240 -10.46 -5.20 -17.54
N GLY A 241 -10.49 -3.98 -16.99
CA GLY A 241 -10.49 -2.74 -17.77
C GLY A 241 -11.84 -2.41 -18.41
N ARG A 242 -12.90 -3.20 -18.13
CA ARG A 242 -14.29 -2.91 -18.52
C ARG A 242 -15.17 -2.67 -17.30
N ARG A 243 -15.54 -3.75 -16.61
CA ARG A 243 -16.33 -3.71 -15.36
C ARG A 243 -15.47 -3.87 -14.13
N PHE A 244 -14.34 -4.53 -14.23
CA PHE A 244 -13.37 -4.75 -13.16
C PHE A 244 -12.17 -3.82 -13.35
N ILE A 245 -12.03 -2.85 -12.48
CA ILE A 245 -10.93 -1.89 -12.48
C ILE A 245 -10.01 -2.23 -11.30
N ILE A 246 -8.90 -2.89 -11.61
CA ILE A 246 -7.96 -3.34 -10.59
C ILE A 246 -6.88 -2.28 -10.33
N LEU A 247 -6.60 -2.04 -9.06
CA LEU A 247 -5.52 -1.18 -8.58
C LEU A 247 -4.36 -2.05 -8.07
N PRO A 248 -3.10 -1.62 -8.19
CA PRO A 248 -1.95 -2.42 -7.75
C PRO A 248 -1.79 -2.40 -6.22
N ASN A 249 -1.75 -3.57 -5.58
CA ASN A 249 -1.37 -3.72 -4.18
C ASN A 249 -0.34 -4.84 -4.00
N PRO A 250 0.95 -4.53 -3.87
CA PRO A 250 1.99 -5.53 -3.58
C PRO A 250 2.19 -5.79 -2.09
N ASN A 251 1.51 -5.09 -1.19
CA ASN A 251 1.75 -5.15 0.25
C ASN A 251 1.02 -6.28 0.96
N TYR A 252 -0.23 -6.50 0.57
CA TYR A 252 -1.11 -7.52 1.16
C TYR A 252 -2.32 -7.79 0.25
N GLY A 253 -3.11 -8.78 0.58
CA GLY A 253 -4.32 -9.14 -0.15
C GLY A 253 -4.61 -10.63 -0.02
N THR A 254 -5.69 -11.12 -0.60
CA THR A 254 -6.03 -12.56 -0.57
C THR A 254 -5.05 -13.42 -1.40
N TRP A 255 -4.20 -12.80 -2.22
CA TRP A 255 -3.09 -13.48 -2.88
C TRP A 255 -2.07 -14.05 -1.86
N GLU A 256 -1.86 -13.35 -0.75
CA GLU A 256 -0.90 -13.76 0.29
C GLU A 256 -1.34 -15.06 1.00
N PRO A 257 -2.56 -15.19 1.57
CA PRO A 257 -3.01 -16.46 2.12
C PRO A 257 -3.22 -17.54 1.05
N ALA A 258 -3.49 -17.22 -0.21
CA ALA A 258 -3.51 -18.21 -1.29
C ALA A 258 -2.11 -18.81 -1.50
N MET A 259 -1.09 -17.96 -1.62
CA MET A 259 0.32 -18.36 -1.73
C MET A 259 0.80 -19.16 -0.51
N ASN A 260 0.41 -18.74 0.69
CA ASN A 260 0.88 -19.35 1.94
C ASN A 260 0.08 -20.59 2.38
N GLY A 261 -1.08 -20.86 1.77
CA GLY A 261 -2.01 -21.90 2.21
C GLY A 261 -2.79 -21.51 3.47
N GLY A 262 -2.97 -20.20 3.72
CA GLY A 262 -3.65 -19.64 4.88
C GLY A 262 -2.92 -18.49 5.52
N TYR A 263 -3.06 -18.33 6.83
CA TYR A 263 -2.44 -17.27 7.62
C TYR A 263 -1.41 -17.85 8.61
N PRO A 264 -0.25 -18.33 8.12
CA PRO A 264 0.80 -18.88 8.99
C PRO A 264 1.49 -17.79 9.80
N SER A 265 2.36 -18.20 10.73
CA SER A 265 3.21 -17.29 11.48
C SER A 265 4.18 -16.54 10.56
N LEU A 266 4.72 -15.41 11.02
CA LEU A 266 5.70 -14.64 10.26
C LEU A 266 6.93 -15.50 9.88
N ASN A 267 7.40 -16.33 10.81
CA ASN A 267 8.53 -17.23 10.55
C ASN A 267 8.22 -18.23 9.42
N ASP A 268 7.01 -18.78 9.41
CA ASP A 268 6.60 -19.72 8.36
C ASP A 268 6.44 -19.03 7.00
N LYS A 269 5.93 -17.80 6.97
CA LYS A 269 5.91 -16.96 5.77
C LYS A 269 7.34 -16.74 5.23
N ASP A 270 8.27 -16.40 6.09
CA ASP A 270 9.67 -16.16 5.73
C ASP A 270 10.34 -17.43 5.16
N GLN A 271 10.06 -18.59 5.73
CA GLN A 271 10.53 -19.87 5.21
C GLN A 271 9.88 -20.17 3.85
N LYS A 272 8.58 -19.98 3.73
CA LYS A 272 7.83 -20.22 2.49
C LYS A 272 8.40 -19.40 1.35
N LEU A 273 8.60 -18.10 1.53
CA LEU A 273 9.15 -17.21 0.50
C LEU A 273 10.49 -17.70 -0.07
N ARG A 274 11.34 -18.29 0.77
CA ARG A 274 12.65 -18.84 0.34
C ARG A 274 12.53 -20.05 -0.57
N THR A 275 11.43 -20.76 -0.52
CA THR A 275 11.25 -22.07 -1.19
C THR A 275 10.36 -21.98 -2.43
N ILE A 276 9.40 -21.05 -2.48
CA ILE A 276 8.45 -20.97 -3.59
C ILE A 276 8.91 -20.09 -4.74
N LEU A 277 9.83 -19.14 -4.47
CA LEU A 277 10.30 -18.22 -5.51
C LEU A 277 11.28 -18.93 -6.45
N ARG A 278 11.10 -18.72 -7.75
CA ARG A 278 12.00 -19.26 -8.77
C ARG A 278 13.30 -18.48 -8.78
N SER A 279 14.42 -19.20 -8.77
CA SER A 279 15.76 -18.64 -8.96
C SER A 279 16.44 -19.31 -10.14
N HIS A 280 17.37 -18.64 -10.80
CA HIS A 280 18.30 -19.31 -11.71
C HIS A 280 19.39 -20.01 -10.88
N LYS A 281 19.93 -21.08 -11.43
CA LYS A 281 21.09 -21.78 -10.87
C LYS A 281 22.37 -21.18 -11.44
#